data_2c0b0d9d7a79dcb932a54b4e46114ed5
#
_entry.id   2c0b0d9d7a79dcb932a54b4e46114ed5
#
_cell.length_a   1.000
_cell.length_b   1.000
_cell.length_c   1.000
_cell.angle_alpha   90.00
_cell.angle_beta   90.00
_cell.angle_gamma   90.00
#
_symmetry.space_group_name_H-M   'P 1'
#
loop_
_entity.id
_entity.type
_entity.pdbx_description
1 polymer ?
#
loop_
_entity_poly.entity_id
_entity_poly.type
_entity_poly.pdbx_seq_one_letter_code
_entity_poly.pdbx_strand_id
1 'polypeptide(L)'
;SDNWYNPNLPGSGRSLEKINPMLNGNDGKSWSSCTYPNGGSPGLKNSIFTNQNITTGEITVSPNPFSPDGDGYEDFTIISYKLKNAVSQVRMKIYDVKGRLIKTILNNQASGPEGQIVYNGLDDENRKLRLGIYIIFLESLNDQNGVVETIKSTLVVGAKL
;
A
#
# COMPACT_ATOMS: atom_id res chain seq x y z
N SER A 1 1.71 27.75 -3.05
CA SER A 1 2.80 26.87 -2.58
C SER A 1 3.51 27.35 -1.31
N ASP A 2 3.06 28.46 -0.71
CA ASP A 2 3.69 29.02 0.51
C ASP A 2 3.58 28.09 1.72
N ASN A 3 2.63 27.17 1.70
CA ASN A 3 2.42 26.19 2.76
C ASN A 3 3.44 25.02 2.79
N TRP A 4 4.38 24.98 1.86
CA TRP A 4 5.40 23.94 1.81
C TRP A 4 6.64 24.28 2.62
N TYR A 5 6.80 25.54 2.99
CA TYR A 5 7.90 26.00 3.84
C TYR A 5 7.60 25.79 5.32
N ASN A 6 8.65 25.47 6.07
CA ASN A 6 8.53 25.33 7.52
C ASN A 6 8.32 26.72 8.16
N PRO A 7 7.17 26.97 8.83
CA PRO A 7 6.87 28.28 9.43
C PRO A 7 7.81 28.66 10.59
N ASN A 8 8.51 27.69 11.18
CA ASN A 8 9.43 27.91 12.29
C ASN A 8 10.87 28.25 11.85
N LEU A 9 11.12 28.29 10.54
CA LEU A 9 12.42 28.71 10.00
C LEU A 9 12.27 30.05 9.30
N PRO A 10 13.21 31.01 9.50
CA PRO A 10 13.15 32.30 8.83
C PRO A 10 13.13 32.10 7.32
N GLY A 11 12.04 32.55 6.68
CA GLY A 11 11.60 32.10 5.38
C GLY A 11 12.30 32.65 4.17
N SER A 12 13.06 33.76 4.26
CA SER A 12 13.66 34.34 3.06
C SER A 12 15.03 33.74 2.75
N GLY A 13 15.17 33.17 1.54
CA GLY A 13 16.44 32.68 1.03
C GLY A 13 16.77 31.22 1.31
N ARG A 14 15.85 30.46 1.88
CA ARG A 14 16.03 28.99 2.09
C ARG A 14 15.46 28.21 0.92
N SER A 15 16.22 27.22 0.45
CA SER A 15 15.72 26.27 -0.56
C SER A 15 14.64 25.36 0.01
N LEU A 16 13.68 25.03 -0.83
CA LEU A 16 12.72 23.95 -0.57
C LEU A 16 13.39 22.65 -0.95
N GLU A 17 13.50 21.73 0.01
CA GLU A 17 14.16 20.44 -0.17
C GLU A 17 13.17 19.29 -0.07
N LYS A 18 13.37 18.25 -0.87
CA LYS A 18 12.58 17.02 -0.79
C LYS A 18 13.12 16.16 0.35
N ILE A 19 12.21 15.70 1.23
CA ILE A 19 12.55 14.91 2.41
C ILE A 19 13.13 13.55 2.00
N ASN A 20 12.56 12.95 0.94
CA ASN A 20 13.02 11.69 0.36
C ASN A 20 12.69 11.66 -1.14
N PRO A 21 13.64 11.28 -2.03
CA PRO A 21 13.40 11.19 -3.47
C PRO A 21 12.23 10.29 -3.87
N MET A 22 11.93 9.26 -3.06
CA MET A 22 10.86 8.30 -3.32
C MET A 22 9.45 8.81 -2.98
N LEU A 23 9.34 9.93 -2.27
CA LEU A 23 8.04 10.54 -1.95
C LEU A 23 7.37 11.16 -3.18
N ASN A 24 6.03 11.30 -3.13
CA ASN A 24 5.30 12.01 -4.17
C ASN A 24 5.71 13.50 -4.20
N GLY A 25 6.27 13.95 -5.31
CA GLY A 25 6.70 15.34 -5.49
C GLY A 25 5.57 16.38 -5.53
N ASN A 26 4.34 15.95 -5.75
CA ASN A 26 3.16 16.83 -5.79
C ASN A 26 2.49 16.98 -4.40
N ASP A 27 3.00 16.28 -3.38
CA ASP A 27 2.52 16.42 -2.01
C ASP A 27 3.43 17.38 -1.24
N GLY A 28 2.85 18.47 -0.70
CA GLY A 28 3.58 19.45 0.13
C GLY A 28 4.26 18.82 1.36
N LYS A 29 3.72 17.73 1.89
CA LYS A 29 4.32 16.97 2.99
C LYS A 29 5.64 16.27 2.62
N SER A 30 5.94 16.16 1.33
CA SER A 30 7.20 15.60 0.82
C SER A 30 8.36 16.59 0.83
N TRP A 31 8.09 17.85 1.16
CA TRP A 31 9.02 18.97 1.07
C TRP A 31 9.09 19.74 2.38
N SER A 32 10.23 20.34 2.65
CA SER A 32 10.39 21.30 3.73
C SER A 32 11.57 22.24 3.46
N SER A 33 11.67 23.30 4.24
CA SER A 33 12.77 24.27 4.12
C SER A 33 14.10 23.63 4.54
N CYS A 34 15.17 23.96 3.82
CA CYS A 34 16.53 23.62 4.19
C CYS A 34 16.86 24.07 5.64
N THR A 35 17.46 23.20 6.42
CA THR A 35 17.86 23.49 7.82
C THR A 35 19.31 23.92 7.94
N TYR A 36 20.14 23.81 6.88
CA TYR A 36 21.53 24.27 6.93
C TYR A 36 21.61 25.82 7.09
N PRO A 37 22.62 26.30 7.83
CA PRO A 37 22.79 27.75 8.05
C PRO A 37 22.83 28.57 6.76
N ASN A 38 23.45 28.03 5.70
CA ASN A 38 23.58 28.67 4.38
C ASN A 38 22.27 28.69 3.55
N GLY A 39 21.19 28.11 4.06
CA GLY A 39 19.88 28.13 3.42
C GLY A 39 19.70 27.17 2.24
N GLY A 40 20.71 26.37 1.88
CA GLY A 40 20.65 25.40 0.78
C GLY A 40 21.68 24.29 0.92
N SER A 41 21.53 23.21 0.13
CA SER A 41 22.42 22.07 0.10
C SER A 41 22.93 21.73 -1.32
N PRO A 42 23.42 22.70 -2.13
CA PRO A 42 23.89 22.43 -3.48
C PRO A 42 25.07 21.46 -3.47
N GLY A 43 24.94 20.37 -4.24
CA GLY A 43 25.97 19.33 -4.30
C GLY A 43 26.09 18.45 -3.06
N LEU A 44 25.26 18.67 -2.05
CA LEU A 44 25.21 17.88 -0.81
C LEU A 44 23.88 17.14 -0.72
N LYS A 45 23.81 16.21 0.23
CA LYS A 45 22.56 15.58 0.63
C LYS A 45 21.64 16.63 1.27
N ASN A 46 20.35 16.61 0.91
CA ASN A 46 19.38 17.55 1.49
C ASN A 46 19.41 17.51 3.02
N SER A 47 19.38 18.69 3.63
CA SER A 47 19.53 18.85 5.08
C SER A 47 18.44 18.13 5.90
N ILE A 48 17.27 17.96 5.29
CA ILE A 48 16.09 17.30 5.85
C ILE A 48 15.93 15.85 5.38
N PHE A 49 16.93 15.31 4.69
CA PHE A 49 16.86 13.95 4.16
C PHE A 49 16.70 12.93 5.28
N THR A 50 15.68 12.11 5.18
CA THR A 50 15.51 10.95 6.05
C THR A 50 15.61 9.65 5.26
N ASN A 51 16.39 8.71 5.80
CA ASN A 51 16.46 7.33 5.34
C ASN A 51 15.33 6.47 5.92
N GLN A 52 14.29 7.06 6.48
CA GLN A 52 13.14 6.24 6.82
C GLN A 52 12.75 5.51 5.55
N ASN A 53 13.00 4.21 5.54
CA ASN A 53 12.34 3.31 4.63
C ASN A 53 10.86 3.59 4.84
N ILE A 54 10.26 4.26 3.88
CA ILE A 54 8.81 4.27 3.78
C ILE A 54 8.52 2.83 3.38
N THR A 55 8.37 1.98 4.36
CA THR A 55 7.81 0.66 4.18
C THR A 55 6.38 0.92 3.76
N THR A 56 6.17 1.00 2.45
CA THR A 56 4.84 0.83 1.90
C THR A 56 4.42 -0.57 2.32
N GLY A 57 3.19 -0.70 2.79
CA GLY A 57 2.65 -2.01 3.02
C GLY A 57 2.77 -2.87 1.76
N GLU A 58 2.84 -4.16 1.92
CA GLU A 58 3.04 -5.12 0.85
C GLU A 58 1.95 -6.19 0.90
N ILE A 59 1.51 -6.66 -0.29
CA ILE A 59 0.71 -7.86 -0.44
C ILE A 59 1.47 -8.82 -1.32
N THR A 60 1.66 -10.03 -0.83
CA THR A 60 2.18 -11.17 -1.60
C THR A 60 1.11 -12.25 -1.74
N VAL A 61 1.08 -12.90 -2.89
CA VAL A 61 0.10 -13.94 -3.22
C VAL A 61 0.86 -15.17 -3.72
N SER A 62 0.67 -16.31 -3.09
CA SER A 62 1.37 -17.53 -3.48
C SER A 62 0.52 -18.79 -3.18
N PRO A 63 0.36 -19.70 -4.16
CA PRO A 63 0.75 -19.59 -5.56
C PRO A 63 -0.02 -18.50 -6.31
N ASN A 64 0.60 -17.92 -7.35
CA ASN A 64 -0.04 -16.94 -8.23
C ASN A 64 0.59 -17.04 -9.63
N PRO A 65 -0.08 -17.62 -10.64
CA PRO A 65 -1.50 -18.02 -10.65
C PRO A 65 -1.82 -19.22 -9.74
N PHE A 66 -3.11 -19.38 -9.42
CA PHE A 66 -3.66 -20.58 -8.77
C PHE A 66 -4.87 -21.10 -9.56
N SER A 67 -5.22 -22.38 -9.39
CA SER A 67 -6.26 -23.09 -10.16
C SER A 67 -7.31 -23.71 -9.25
N PRO A 68 -8.38 -22.98 -8.87
CA PRO A 68 -9.41 -23.47 -7.95
C PRO A 68 -10.41 -24.41 -8.65
N ASP A 69 -9.92 -25.48 -9.29
CA ASP A 69 -10.75 -26.45 -10.02
C ASP A 69 -11.19 -27.65 -9.18
N GLY A 70 -10.53 -27.91 -8.05
CA GLY A 70 -10.86 -28.96 -7.10
C GLY A 70 -10.12 -30.26 -7.35
N ASP A 71 -9.00 -30.23 -8.09
CA ASP A 71 -8.17 -31.41 -8.38
C ASP A 71 -7.15 -31.73 -7.28
N GLY A 72 -7.06 -30.90 -6.24
CA GLY A 72 -6.13 -31.05 -5.12
C GLY A 72 -4.78 -30.36 -5.34
N TYR A 73 -4.58 -29.69 -6.46
CA TYR A 73 -3.35 -28.96 -6.78
C TYR A 73 -3.63 -27.48 -7.01
N GLU A 74 -3.00 -26.61 -6.23
CA GLU A 74 -3.17 -25.15 -6.32
C GLU A 74 -4.63 -24.66 -6.25
N ASP A 75 -5.50 -25.41 -5.56
CA ASP A 75 -6.91 -25.06 -5.38
C ASP A 75 -7.14 -23.82 -4.52
N PHE A 76 -6.13 -23.40 -3.79
CA PHE A 76 -6.17 -22.21 -2.97
C PHE A 76 -4.85 -21.44 -3.08
N THR A 77 -4.92 -20.18 -2.74
CA THR A 77 -3.74 -19.30 -2.63
C THR A 77 -3.69 -18.64 -1.26
N ILE A 78 -2.51 -18.30 -0.82
CA ILE A 78 -2.27 -17.56 0.43
C ILE A 78 -2.01 -16.11 0.08
N ILE A 79 -2.86 -15.22 0.59
CA ILE A 79 -2.69 -13.78 0.51
C ILE A 79 -2.04 -13.34 1.82
N SER A 80 -0.76 -12.95 1.75
CA SER A 80 -0.01 -12.42 2.90
C SER A 80 0.11 -10.92 2.75
N TYR A 81 -0.04 -10.17 3.84
CA TYR A 81 0.13 -8.73 3.82
C TYR A 81 0.98 -8.25 4.98
N LYS A 82 1.69 -7.15 4.75
CA LYS A 82 2.40 -6.35 5.76
C LYS A 82 1.89 -4.94 5.71
N LEU A 83 1.66 -4.35 6.87
CA LEU A 83 1.15 -2.99 7.04
C LEU A 83 2.22 -2.09 7.62
N LYS A 84 2.15 -0.82 7.30
CA LYS A 84 3.04 0.20 7.86
C LYS A 84 2.83 0.41 9.36
N ASN A 85 1.59 0.24 9.83
CA ASN A 85 1.20 0.50 11.21
C ASN A 85 1.15 -0.80 12.02
N ALA A 86 1.54 -0.70 13.31
CA ALA A 86 1.58 -1.85 14.21
C ALA A 86 0.19 -2.43 14.52
N VAL A 87 -0.84 -1.58 14.54
CA VAL A 87 -2.24 -1.99 14.73
C VAL A 87 -3.11 -1.15 13.82
N SER A 88 -4.01 -1.78 13.10
CA SER A 88 -4.91 -1.13 12.14
C SER A 88 -6.24 -1.86 12.08
N GLN A 89 -7.25 -1.19 11.57
CA GLN A 89 -8.43 -1.87 11.02
C GLN A 89 -8.19 -2.13 9.55
N VAL A 90 -8.41 -3.36 9.10
CA VAL A 90 -8.12 -3.78 7.73
C VAL A 90 -9.40 -4.11 6.99
N ARG A 91 -9.48 -3.60 5.76
CA ARG A 91 -10.50 -3.96 4.78
C ARG A 91 -9.80 -4.54 3.56
N MET A 92 -10.17 -5.76 3.16
CA MET A 92 -9.61 -6.38 1.96
C MET A 92 -10.72 -6.84 1.04
N LYS A 93 -10.65 -6.43 -0.21
CA LYS A 93 -11.63 -6.75 -1.25
C LYS A 93 -10.94 -7.20 -2.51
N ILE A 94 -11.61 -8.06 -3.28
CA ILE A 94 -11.18 -8.47 -4.62
C ILE A 94 -12.12 -7.86 -5.65
N TYR A 95 -11.54 -7.30 -6.70
CA TYR A 95 -12.24 -6.71 -7.84
C TYR A 95 -11.82 -7.39 -9.13
N ASP A 96 -12.70 -7.43 -10.11
CA ASP A 96 -12.33 -7.79 -11.49
C ASP A 96 -11.65 -6.59 -12.20
N VAL A 97 -11.15 -6.83 -13.41
CA VAL A 97 -10.50 -5.81 -14.24
C VAL A 97 -11.43 -4.65 -14.67
N LYS A 98 -12.74 -4.81 -14.51
CA LYS A 98 -13.76 -3.77 -14.76
C LYS A 98 -14.10 -2.97 -13.49
N GLY A 99 -13.45 -3.26 -12.37
CA GLY A 99 -13.69 -2.62 -11.09
C GLY A 99 -14.94 -3.10 -10.34
N ARG A 100 -15.54 -4.23 -10.75
CA ARG A 100 -16.69 -4.79 -10.04
C ARG A 100 -16.20 -5.58 -8.83
N LEU A 101 -16.84 -5.36 -7.69
CA LEU A 101 -16.57 -6.12 -6.47
C LEU A 101 -16.94 -7.59 -6.69
N ILE A 102 -16.01 -8.48 -6.38
CA ILE A 102 -16.14 -9.93 -6.50
C ILE A 102 -16.22 -10.58 -5.13
N LYS A 103 -15.35 -10.17 -4.21
CA LYS A 103 -15.26 -10.74 -2.86
C LYS A 103 -14.87 -9.71 -1.83
N THR A 104 -15.56 -9.73 -0.69
CA THR A 104 -15.11 -9.05 0.53
C THR A 104 -14.44 -10.08 1.43
N ILE A 105 -13.10 -10.01 1.54
CA ILE A 105 -12.32 -10.96 2.35
C ILE A 105 -12.27 -10.51 3.81
N LEU A 106 -11.94 -9.24 4.04
CA LEU A 106 -11.92 -8.62 5.36
C LEU A 106 -12.79 -7.36 5.34
N ASN A 107 -13.57 -7.16 6.39
CA ASN A 107 -14.41 -5.99 6.53
C ASN A 107 -14.19 -5.33 7.90
N ASN A 108 -13.32 -4.32 7.95
CA ASN A 108 -12.96 -3.57 9.15
C ASN A 108 -12.54 -4.46 10.33
N GLN A 109 -11.73 -5.48 10.07
CA GLN A 109 -11.18 -6.33 11.11
C GLN A 109 -9.92 -5.71 11.72
N ALA A 110 -9.81 -5.77 13.04
CA ALA A 110 -8.57 -5.43 13.72
C ALA A 110 -7.44 -6.38 13.29
N SER A 111 -6.29 -5.83 12.96
CA SER A 111 -5.12 -6.57 12.51
C SER A 111 -3.85 -6.02 13.14
N GLY A 112 -2.90 -6.91 13.37
CA GLY A 112 -1.51 -6.55 13.62
C GLY A 112 -0.81 -6.07 12.34
N PRO A 113 0.52 -5.85 12.41
CA PRO A 113 1.30 -5.32 11.29
C PRO A 113 1.39 -6.28 10.10
N GLU A 114 1.04 -7.53 10.26
CA GLU A 114 1.05 -8.54 9.22
C GLU A 114 -0.08 -9.56 9.43
N GLY A 115 -0.51 -10.21 8.34
CA GLY A 115 -1.51 -11.24 8.36
C GLY A 115 -1.47 -12.13 7.13
N GLN A 116 -2.13 -13.28 7.23
CA GLN A 116 -2.26 -14.25 6.15
C GLN A 116 -3.69 -14.75 6.05
N ILE A 117 -4.16 -14.92 4.82
CA ILE A 117 -5.51 -15.39 4.50
C ILE A 117 -5.41 -16.45 3.43
N VAL A 118 -6.06 -17.58 3.67
CA VAL A 118 -6.23 -18.62 2.64
C VAL A 118 -7.45 -18.26 1.80
N TYR A 119 -7.29 -18.20 0.49
CA TYR A 119 -8.35 -17.90 -0.45
C TYR A 119 -8.55 -19.02 -1.46
N ASN A 120 -9.79 -19.47 -1.60
CA ASN A 120 -10.19 -20.63 -2.39
C ASN A 120 -10.84 -20.29 -3.74
N GLY A 121 -10.74 -19.04 -4.20
CA GLY A 121 -11.27 -18.66 -5.50
C GLY A 121 -12.79 -18.57 -5.62
N LEU A 122 -13.52 -18.38 -4.51
CA LEU A 122 -14.97 -18.19 -4.52
C LEU A 122 -15.35 -16.73 -4.35
N ASP A 123 -16.38 -16.29 -5.06
CA ASP A 123 -16.98 -14.97 -4.89
C ASP A 123 -17.88 -14.88 -3.64
N ASP A 124 -18.54 -13.75 -3.40
CA ASP A 124 -19.45 -13.58 -2.26
C ASP A 124 -20.71 -14.44 -2.32
N GLU A 125 -21.05 -14.98 -3.51
CA GLU A 125 -22.18 -15.91 -3.74
C GLU A 125 -21.73 -17.38 -3.78
N ASN A 126 -20.48 -17.69 -3.36
CA ASN A 126 -19.86 -19.02 -3.38
C ASN A 126 -19.74 -19.65 -4.78
N ARG A 127 -19.64 -18.85 -5.82
CA ARG A 127 -19.39 -19.31 -7.18
C ARG A 127 -17.88 -19.26 -7.45
N LYS A 128 -17.36 -20.25 -8.20
CA LYS A 128 -15.96 -20.25 -8.63
C LYS A 128 -15.67 -19.05 -9.53
N LEU A 129 -14.53 -18.41 -9.31
CA LEU A 129 -14.03 -17.36 -10.17
C LEU A 129 -13.74 -17.91 -11.58
N ARG A 130 -13.96 -17.08 -12.58
CA ARG A 130 -13.54 -17.37 -13.96
C ARG A 130 -12.04 -17.18 -14.09
N LEU A 131 -11.46 -17.85 -15.09
CA LEU A 131 -10.06 -17.63 -15.47
C LEU A 131 -9.83 -16.16 -15.79
N GLY A 132 -8.77 -15.57 -15.24
CA GLY A 132 -8.48 -14.18 -15.50
C GLY A 132 -7.70 -13.49 -14.38
N ILE A 133 -7.53 -12.19 -14.55
CA ILE A 133 -6.82 -11.32 -13.61
C ILE A 133 -7.84 -10.59 -12.73
N TYR A 134 -7.54 -10.56 -11.44
CA TYR A 134 -8.29 -9.86 -10.41
C TYR A 134 -7.36 -8.92 -9.65
N ILE A 135 -7.91 -7.96 -8.96
CA ILE A 135 -7.17 -6.96 -8.18
C ILE A 135 -7.57 -7.13 -6.72
N ILE A 136 -6.58 -7.43 -5.87
CA ILE A 136 -6.71 -7.36 -4.43
C ILE A 136 -6.50 -5.90 -4.03
N PHE A 137 -7.45 -5.37 -3.28
CA PHE A 137 -7.44 -4.01 -2.76
C PHE A 137 -7.52 -4.08 -1.24
N LEU A 138 -6.44 -3.68 -0.57
CA LEU A 138 -6.35 -3.64 0.88
C LEU A 138 -6.27 -2.19 1.34
N GLU A 139 -7.09 -1.85 2.31
CA GLU A 139 -7.07 -0.58 3.04
C GLU A 139 -6.77 -0.85 4.50
N SER A 140 -5.82 -0.12 5.04
CA SER A 140 -5.50 -0.08 6.47
C SER A 140 -5.89 1.27 7.03
N LEU A 141 -6.76 1.27 8.02
CA LEU A 141 -7.23 2.45 8.72
C LEU A 141 -6.55 2.55 10.07
N ASN A 142 -5.90 3.68 10.35
CA ASN A 142 -5.35 3.99 11.66
C ASN A 142 -6.19 5.04 12.33
N ASP A 143 -6.99 4.65 13.32
CA ASP A 143 -7.93 5.52 14.04
C ASP A 143 -7.24 6.67 14.79
N GLN A 144 -5.95 6.53 15.13
CA GLN A 144 -5.22 7.57 15.87
C GLN A 144 -4.83 8.78 15.01
N ASN A 145 -4.65 8.58 13.68
CA ASN A 145 -4.16 9.63 12.79
C ASN A 145 -5.02 9.85 11.54
N GLY A 146 -6.12 9.09 11.37
CA GLY A 146 -6.95 9.16 10.17
C GLY A 146 -6.20 8.79 8.88
N VAL A 147 -5.04 8.15 8.97
CA VAL A 147 -4.24 7.77 7.83
C VAL A 147 -4.76 6.47 7.26
N VAL A 148 -5.17 6.51 5.99
CA VAL A 148 -5.53 5.32 5.22
C VAL A 148 -4.33 4.91 4.40
N GLU A 149 -3.84 3.70 4.61
CA GLU A 149 -2.89 3.06 3.72
C GLU A 149 -3.67 2.21 2.72
N THR A 150 -3.34 2.35 1.43
CA THR A 150 -3.97 1.58 0.36
C THR A 150 -2.91 0.79 -0.38
N ILE A 151 -3.10 -0.53 -0.46
CA ILE A 151 -2.20 -1.45 -1.14
C ILE A 151 -2.99 -2.22 -2.19
N LYS A 152 -2.39 -2.41 -3.37
CA LYS A 152 -2.99 -3.18 -4.47
C LYS A 152 -2.02 -4.27 -4.89
N SER A 153 -2.58 -5.43 -5.22
CA SER A 153 -1.82 -6.55 -5.80
C SER A 153 -2.68 -7.28 -6.83
N THR A 154 -2.05 -8.01 -7.72
CA THR A 154 -2.74 -8.84 -8.70
C THR A 154 -2.94 -10.24 -8.17
N LEU A 155 -4.10 -10.82 -8.49
CA LEU A 155 -4.45 -12.21 -8.27
C LEU A 155 -4.81 -12.81 -9.63
N VAL A 156 -4.19 -13.90 -9.99
CA VAL A 156 -4.44 -14.58 -11.28
C VAL A 156 -5.06 -15.94 -11.03
N VAL A 157 -6.25 -16.13 -11.61
CA VAL A 157 -6.91 -17.45 -11.66
C VAL A 157 -6.54 -18.09 -12.99
N GLY A 158 -5.78 -19.17 -12.92
CA GLY A 158 -5.34 -19.97 -14.06
C GLY A 158 -6.14 -21.26 -14.19
N ALA A 159 -5.84 -22.02 -15.23
CA ALA A 159 -6.18 -23.42 -15.35
C ALA A 159 -4.89 -24.22 -15.48
N LYS A 160 -4.89 -25.42 -14.92
CA LYS A 160 -3.85 -26.39 -15.20
C LYS A 160 -3.93 -26.79 -16.68
N LEU A 161 -2.82 -26.76 -17.39
CA LEU A 161 -2.69 -27.26 -18.77
C LEU A 161 -2.45 -28.76 -18.77
#